data_f29d202553b9c89fd4634ebc08e9e7dd
#
_entry.id   f29d202553b9c89fd4634ebc08e9e7dd
#
_cell.length_a   1.000
_cell.length_b   1.000
_cell.length_c   1.000
_cell.angle_alpha   90.00
_cell.angle_beta   90.00
_cell.angle_gamma   90.00
#
_symmetry.space_group_name_H-M   'P 1'
#
loop_
_entity.id
_entity.type
_entity.pdbx_description
1 polymer ?
#
loop_
_entity_poly.entity_id
_entity_poly.type
_entity_poly.pdbx_seq_one_letter_code
_entity_poly.pdbx_strand_id
1 'polypeptide(L)'
;MTPRCHAPLALALLASLTLAAHAGAELAVSGNDNKVLNVNGVVTVVPNPPPDTVSLIDLKQSPPKVIGEVQAPVSVVGPPLSIAVTPDESLALVTASNKVDPSDKTKQTPDNRVTVIDLKASPPKVIQTLEAGIGAAGISVNRQGTLALVSNLVDGTVSVFTIQGKTVTAAGTVEVGGKAAGGGMVAITPDGKTALVSRSNDNKISVLSIDGAKVEYANRDMTAGVRPIVLDVASNGAFAVVASLAGGATGDSDSISLIDLAAKPPRVVDTIGVLGATAEGLKISPDSSIVAVVVHNGSNRAKDSPFYNDAGKLVIVRVTGKSLSRVGEAPIGHWSQGAVFAADGKTILVGNMVEKDYWVFRWTGALLKDTGQRVKVNGGPAAIRAAEK
;
A
#
# COMPACT_ATOMS: atom_id res chain seq x y z
N MET A 1 58.96 40.97 41.33
CA MET A 1 58.43 40.98 39.97
C MET A 1 57.95 39.54 39.68
N THR A 2 56.66 39.25 39.77
CA THR A 2 56.08 37.94 39.52
C THR A 2 55.33 37.97 38.18
N PRO A 3 55.56 37.04 37.27
CA PRO A 3 54.84 37.01 36.01
C PRO A 3 53.45 36.39 36.18
N ARG A 4 52.41 37.08 35.67
CA ARG A 4 51.06 36.62 35.59
C ARG A 4 50.88 35.69 34.36
N CYS A 5 50.56 34.41 34.62
CA CYS A 5 50.08 33.49 33.57
C CYS A 5 48.63 33.81 33.20
N HIS A 6 48.42 34.07 31.91
CA HIS A 6 47.07 34.13 31.32
C HIS A 6 46.77 32.77 30.72
N ALA A 7 45.76 32.09 31.24
CA ALA A 7 45.21 30.88 30.63
C ALA A 7 44.13 31.30 29.58
N PRO A 8 44.11 30.69 28.38
CA PRO A 8 43.05 30.94 27.41
C PRO A 8 41.81 30.13 27.75
N LEU A 9 40.66 30.83 27.83
CA LEU A 9 39.33 30.23 27.95
C LEU A 9 38.99 29.59 26.61
N ALA A 10 38.95 28.26 26.55
CA ALA A 10 38.42 27.51 25.41
C ALA A 10 36.90 27.49 25.48
N LEU A 11 36.26 28.22 24.58
CA LEU A 11 34.79 28.21 24.38
C LEU A 11 34.44 26.96 23.60
N ALA A 12 33.90 25.93 24.29
CA ALA A 12 33.34 24.74 23.63
C ALA A 12 31.97 25.09 23.04
N LEU A 13 31.87 25.20 21.71
CA LEU A 13 30.63 25.27 20.98
C LEU A 13 29.99 23.87 21.01
N LEU A 14 28.96 23.67 21.85
CA LEU A 14 28.04 22.52 21.73
C LEU A 14 27.14 22.75 20.52
N ALA A 15 27.49 22.10 19.41
CA ALA A 15 26.55 21.95 18.29
C ALA A 15 25.45 20.98 18.69
N SER A 16 24.28 21.49 19.07
CA SER A 16 23.07 20.69 19.23
C SER A 16 22.62 20.20 17.84
N LEU A 17 22.94 18.92 17.51
CA LEU A 17 22.26 18.23 16.42
C LEU A 17 20.79 18.06 16.83
N THR A 18 19.92 18.93 16.36
CA THR A 18 18.51 18.65 16.32
C THR A 18 18.28 17.56 15.29
N LEU A 19 18.11 16.30 15.74
CA LEU A 19 17.47 15.28 14.90
C LEU A 19 16.09 15.83 14.55
N ALA A 20 15.90 16.24 13.30
CA ALA A 20 14.58 16.49 12.77
C ALA A 20 13.83 15.15 12.84
N ALA A 21 12.95 15.01 13.82
CA ALA A 21 12.02 13.91 13.86
C ALA A 21 11.22 14.01 12.54
N HIS A 22 11.32 12.99 11.70
CA HIS A 22 10.47 12.91 10.51
C HIS A 22 9.02 12.94 11.00
N ALA A 23 8.30 14.00 10.67
CA ALA A 23 6.87 14.08 10.98
C ALA A 23 6.19 12.94 10.21
N GLY A 24 5.71 11.93 10.92
CA GLY A 24 4.99 10.81 10.31
C GLY A 24 3.73 11.29 9.58
N ALA A 25 3.13 10.43 8.77
CA ALA A 25 1.89 10.74 8.07
C ALA A 25 0.77 11.06 9.06
N GLU A 26 0.05 12.14 8.81
CA GLU A 26 -1.04 12.61 9.66
C GLU A 26 -2.41 12.22 9.10
N LEU A 27 -2.45 11.96 7.79
CA LEU A 27 -3.65 11.67 7.02
C LEU A 27 -3.53 10.31 6.34
N ALA A 28 -4.57 9.48 6.49
CA ALA A 28 -4.78 8.33 5.62
C ALA A 28 -5.91 8.62 4.63
N VAL A 29 -5.77 8.06 3.44
CA VAL A 29 -6.77 8.12 2.37
C VAL A 29 -7.26 6.71 2.10
N SER A 30 -8.58 6.51 2.23
CA SER A 30 -9.29 5.26 2.03
C SER A 30 -10.07 5.30 0.73
N GLY A 31 -9.89 4.31 -0.13
CA GLY A 31 -10.75 4.08 -1.31
C GLY A 31 -11.81 3.05 -0.99
N ASN A 32 -13.08 3.38 -1.19
CA ASN A 32 -14.23 2.58 -0.79
C ASN A 32 -15.03 2.14 -2.03
N ASP A 33 -15.03 0.84 -2.29
CA ASP A 33 -15.71 0.24 -3.45
C ASP A 33 -17.18 -0.06 -3.11
N ASN A 34 -18.08 0.42 -3.93
CA ASN A 34 -19.53 0.16 -3.82
C ASN A 34 -20.07 -0.76 -4.92
N LYS A 35 -19.22 -1.13 -5.89
CA LYS A 35 -19.61 -1.89 -7.08
C LYS A 35 -19.76 -3.38 -6.82
N VAL A 36 -19.12 -3.90 -5.77
CA VAL A 36 -19.09 -5.33 -5.50
C VAL A 36 -19.34 -5.66 -4.04
N LEU A 37 -19.93 -6.82 -3.82
CA LEU A 37 -20.16 -7.44 -2.53
C LEU A 37 -19.58 -8.86 -2.53
N ASN A 38 -19.17 -9.37 -1.39
CA ASN A 38 -18.95 -10.79 -1.20
C ASN A 38 -20.26 -11.44 -0.72
N VAL A 39 -20.89 -12.22 -1.58
CA VAL A 39 -22.11 -12.97 -1.25
C VAL A 39 -21.75 -14.44 -1.14
N ASN A 40 -21.64 -14.94 0.08
CA ASN A 40 -21.25 -16.31 0.38
C ASN A 40 -20.04 -16.81 -0.43
N GLY A 41 -18.95 -16.04 -0.40
CA GLY A 41 -17.70 -16.38 -1.07
C GLY A 41 -17.61 -16.01 -2.56
N VAL A 42 -18.68 -15.47 -3.14
CA VAL A 42 -18.74 -15.04 -4.54
C VAL A 42 -18.70 -13.51 -4.62
N VAL A 43 -17.72 -12.98 -5.32
CA VAL A 43 -17.69 -11.54 -5.64
C VAL A 43 -18.79 -11.23 -6.62
N THR A 44 -19.81 -10.51 -6.16
CA THR A 44 -21.03 -10.22 -6.89
C THR A 44 -21.12 -8.74 -7.22
N VAL A 45 -21.34 -8.41 -8.48
CA VAL A 45 -21.53 -7.02 -8.93
C VAL A 45 -22.88 -6.49 -8.48
N VAL A 46 -22.88 -5.30 -7.90
CA VAL A 46 -24.09 -4.56 -7.54
C VAL A 46 -24.61 -3.85 -8.79
N PRO A 47 -25.82 -4.17 -9.29
CA PRO A 47 -26.40 -3.44 -10.40
C PRO A 47 -26.71 -1.99 -9.99
N ASN A 48 -26.26 -1.02 -10.80
CA ASN A 48 -26.43 0.42 -10.52
C ASN A 48 -25.99 0.81 -9.09
N PRO A 49 -24.71 0.55 -8.72
CA PRO A 49 -24.22 0.85 -7.38
C PRO A 49 -24.23 2.36 -7.11
N PRO A 50 -24.31 2.79 -5.85
CA PRO A 50 -23.97 4.16 -5.54
C PRO A 50 -22.52 4.44 -5.96
N PRO A 51 -22.14 5.71 -6.17
CA PRO A 51 -20.76 6.06 -6.49
C PRO A 51 -19.77 5.52 -5.45
N ASP A 52 -18.60 5.10 -5.92
CA ASP A 52 -17.48 4.84 -5.03
C ASP A 52 -17.04 6.13 -4.34
N THR A 53 -16.43 6.01 -3.16
CA THR A 53 -15.98 7.15 -2.39
C THR A 53 -14.51 7.04 -1.99
N VAL A 54 -13.90 8.19 -1.74
CA VAL A 54 -12.58 8.31 -1.13
C VAL A 54 -12.73 9.11 0.14
N SER A 55 -12.41 8.49 1.28
CA SER A 55 -12.52 9.11 2.60
C SER A 55 -11.13 9.53 3.11
N LEU A 56 -11.06 10.70 3.73
CA LEU A 56 -9.89 11.23 4.42
C LEU A 56 -10.02 10.93 5.92
N ILE A 57 -9.02 10.25 6.49
CA ILE A 57 -9.01 9.82 7.88
C ILE A 57 -7.87 10.55 8.61
N ASP A 58 -8.22 11.35 9.62
CA ASP A 58 -7.24 12.00 10.50
C ASP A 58 -6.68 10.96 11.48
N LEU A 59 -5.39 10.65 11.33
CA LEU A 59 -4.67 9.68 12.15
C LEU A 59 -4.15 10.26 13.47
N LYS A 60 -4.21 11.60 13.67
CA LYS A 60 -3.81 12.25 14.93
C LYS A 60 -4.88 12.13 16.00
N GLN A 61 -6.13 11.95 15.61
CA GLN A 61 -7.21 11.76 16.54
C GLN A 61 -7.17 10.34 17.15
N SER A 62 -7.60 10.24 18.40
CA SER A 62 -7.74 8.96 19.08
C SER A 62 -9.19 8.84 19.61
N PRO A 63 -10.04 8.00 18.98
CA PRO A 63 -9.80 7.20 17.78
C PRO A 63 -9.61 8.04 16.50
N PRO A 64 -8.96 7.49 15.47
CA PRO A 64 -8.91 8.09 14.13
C PRO A 64 -10.32 8.37 13.60
N LYS A 65 -10.49 9.44 12.83
CA LYS A 65 -11.82 9.87 12.34
C LYS A 65 -11.81 10.25 10.88
N VAL A 66 -12.89 9.93 10.18
CA VAL A 66 -13.17 10.49 8.85
C VAL A 66 -13.44 11.98 8.98
N ILE A 67 -12.67 12.80 8.26
CA ILE A 67 -12.74 14.27 8.26
C ILE A 67 -13.19 14.85 6.93
N GLY A 68 -13.30 14.04 5.89
CA GLY A 68 -13.74 14.46 4.57
C GLY A 68 -13.99 13.26 3.66
N GLU A 69 -14.79 13.48 2.64
CA GLU A 69 -15.11 12.47 1.64
C GLU A 69 -15.36 13.13 0.28
N VAL A 70 -15.00 12.40 -0.79
CA VAL A 70 -15.25 12.80 -2.17
C VAL A 70 -15.61 11.57 -3.01
N GLN A 71 -16.49 11.72 -3.98
CA GLN A 71 -16.80 10.67 -4.93
C GLN A 71 -15.67 10.53 -5.96
N ALA A 72 -15.13 9.33 -6.09
CA ALA A 72 -14.11 9.00 -7.08
C ALA A 72 -14.11 7.50 -7.36
N PRO A 73 -13.83 7.07 -8.60
CA PRO A 73 -13.72 5.66 -8.92
C PRO A 73 -12.63 4.96 -8.12
N VAL A 74 -12.99 3.80 -7.56
CA VAL A 74 -12.11 2.90 -6.82
C VAL A 74 -12.30 1.48 -7.35
N SER A 75 -11.43 0.55 -7.07
CA SER A 75 -11.63 -0.87 -7.36
C SER A 75 -10.99 -1.75 -6.29
N VAL A 76 -11.71 -2.79 -5.88
CA VAL A 76 -11.16 -3.85 -5.03
C VAL A 76 -10.31 -4.84 -5.82
N VAL A 77 -10.43 -4.85 -7.16
CA VAL A 77 -9.60 -5.69 -8.00
C VAL A 77 -8.19 -5.10 -8.09
N GLY A 78 -7.19 -5.92 -7.84
CA GLY A 78 -5.80 -5.51 -7.72
C GLY A 78 -5.35 -5.41 -6.27
N PRO A 79 -4.12 -4.96 -5.99
CA PRO A 79 -3.61 -4.82 -4.63
C PRO A 79 -4.34 -3.69 -3.89
N PRO A 80 -4.51 -3.76 -2.56
CA PRO A 80 -5.14 -2.71 -1.75
C PRO A 80 -4.25 -1.47 -1.60
N LEU A 81 -3.48 -1.17 -2.62
CA LEU A 81 -2.50 -0.09 -2.75
C LEU A 81 -2.79 0.74 -4.01
N SER A 82 -4.07 0.86 -4.37
CA SER A 82 -4.59 1.66 -5.48
C SER A 82 -4.67 3.17 -5.17
N ILE A 83 -3.99 3.60 -4.11
CA ILE A 83 -3.91 5.00 -3.66
C ILE A 83 -2.45 5.36 -3.38
N ALA A 84 -2.05 6.56 -3.77
CA ALA A 84 -0.82 7.18 -3.31
C ALA A 84 -1.12 8.61 -2.82
N VAL A 85 -0.46 9.00 -1.73
CA VAL A 85 -0.57 10.34 -1.14
C VAL A 85 0.76 11.04 -1.31
N THR A 86 0.75 12.28 -1.77
CA THR A 86 1.99 13.07 -1.88
C THR A 86 2.59 13.34 -0.50
N PRO A 87 3.93 13.46 -0.37
CA PRO A 87 4.59 13.61 0.93
C PRO A 87 4.14 14.83 1.75
N ASP A 88 3.71 15.89 1.08
CA ASP A 88 3.14 17.11 1.68
C ASP A 88 1.65 16.98 2.05
N GLU A 89 1.06 15.81 1.77
CA GLU A 89 -0.37 15.52 1.95
C GLU A 89 -1.28 16.53 1.22
N SER A 90 -0.84 17.04 0.06
CA SER A 90 -1.63 17.97 -0.74
C SER A 90 -2.53 17.25 -1.76
N LEU A 91 -2.07 16.10 -2.28
CA LEU A 91 -2.78 15.33 -3.27
C LEU A 91 -2.91 13.86 -2.88
N ALA A 92 -4.00 13.24 -3.30
CA ALA A 92 -4.10 11.81 -3.48
C ALA A 92 -4.30 11.47 -4.96
N LEU A 93 -3.60 10.45 -5.43
CA LEU A 93 -3.81 9.82 -6.72
C LEU A 93 -4.47 8.47 -6.47
N VAL A 94 -5.61 8.22 -7.11
CA VAL A 94 -6.43 7.01 -6.92
C VAL A 94 -6.61 6.32 -8.26
N THR A 95 -6.27 5.04 -8.34
CA THR A 95 -6.46 4.22 -9.54
C THR A 95 -7.73 3.38 -9.44
N ALA A 96 -8.34 3.09 -10.57
CA ALA A 96 -9.44 2.14 -10.69
C ALA A 96 -9.09 1.10 -11.76
N SER A 97 -8.90 -0.16 -11.35
CA SER A 97 -8.55 -1.24 -12.28
C SER A 97 -9.77 -1.84 -12.98
N ASN A 98 -10.95 -1.74 -12.37
CA ASN A 98 -12.21 -2.24 -12.93
C ASN A 98 -13.35 -1.25 -12.69
N LYS A 99 -14.34 -1.32 -13.58
CA LYS A 99 -15.64 -0.64 -13.49
C LYS A 99 -16.78 -1.61 -13.81
N VAL A 100 -18.01 -1.26 -13.47
CA VAL A 100 -19.19 -2.00 -13.94
C VAL A 100 -19.23 -1.92 -15.47
N ASP A 101 -19.44 -3.06 -16.12
CA ASP A 101 -19.54 -3.11 -17.58
C ASP A 101 -20.76 -2.30 -18.05
N PRO A 102 -20.58 -1.32 -18.94
CA PRO A 102 -21.71 -0.53 -19.45
C PRO A 102 -22.72 -1.35 -20.26
N SER A 103 -22.28 -2.47 -20.85
CA SER A 103 -23.12 -3.37 -21.67
C SER A 103 -23.79 -4.48 -20.85
N ASP A 104 -23.20 -4.89 -19.71
CA ASP A 104 -23.73 -5.92 -18.82
C ASP A 104 -23.52 -5.54 -17.36
N LYS A 105 -24.54 -4.96 -16.73
CA LYS A 105 -24.46 -4.45 -15.34
C LYS A 105 -24.23 -5.52 -14.29
N THR A 106 -24.21 -6.79 -14.65
CA THR A 106 -23.87 -7.90 -13.75
C THR A 106 -22.38 -8.26 -13.78
N LYS A 107 -21.59 -7.60 -14.63
CA LYS A 107 -20.18 -7.86 -14.83
C LYS A 107 -19.32 -6.62 -14.57
N GLN A 108 -18.02 -6.87 -14.41
CA GLN A 108 -17.00 -5.83 -14.44
C GLN A 108 -16.20 -5.92 -15.74
N THR A 109 -15.69 -4.77 -16.17
CA THR A 109 -14.73 -4.64 -17.27
C THR A 109 -13.52 -3.83 -16.78
N PRO A 110 -12.32 -4.02 -17.36
CA PRO A 110 -11.14 -3.24 -16.99
C PRO A 110 -11.36 -1.73 -17.11
N ASP A 111 -10.73 -0.99 -16.22
CA ASP A 111 -10.68 0.47 -16.20
C ASP A 111 -9.21 0.93 -16.28
N ASN A 112 -8.99 2.19 -16.61
CA ASN A 112 -7.65 2.77 -16.75
C ASN A 112 -7.53 4.15 -16.08
N ARG A 113 -8.51 4.53 -15.26
CA ARG A 113 -8.57 5.89 -14.67
C ARG A 113 -7.60 6.07 -13.53
N VAL A 114 -6.97 7.25 -13.51
CA VAL A 114 -6.22 7.81 -12.38
C VAL A 114 -6.88 9.13 -11.99
N THR A 115 -7.46 9.16 -10.80
CA THR A 115 -8.16 10.34 -10.26
C THR A 115 -7.24 11.10 -9.33
N VAL A 116 -7.07 12.40 -9.55
CA VAL A 116 -6.28 13.30 -8.69
C VAL A 116 -7.21 14.10 -7.80
N ILE A 117 -6.99 14.00 -6.49
CA ILE A 117 -7.82 14.64 -5.47
C ILE A 117 -7.00 15.67 -4.72
N ASP A 118 -7.49 16.90 -4.64
CA ASP A 118 -6.95 17.96 -3.78
C ASP A 118 -7.41 17.71 -2.33
N LEU A 119 -6.47 17.28 -1.49
CA LEU A 119 -6.72 16.97 -0.08
C LEU A 119 -6.77 18.22 0.82
N LYS A 120 -6.26 19.37 0.34
CA LYS A 120 -6.29 20.65 1.07
C LYS A 120 -7.56 21.46 0.79
N ALA A 121 -8.35 21.07 -0.19
CA ALA A 121 -9.66 21.70 -0.42
C ALA A 121 -10.64 21.28 0.70
N SER A 122 -11.56 22.16 1.05
CA SER A 122 -12.61 21.89 2.05
C SER A 122 -13.98 22.20 1.41
N PRO A 123 -14.76 21.14 1.07
CA PRO A 123 -14.45 19.71 1.12
C PRO A 123 -13.36 19.29 0.12
N PRO A 124 -12.75 18.11 0.29
CA PRO A 124 -11.81 17.55 -0.68
C PRO A 124 -12.49 17.40 -2.05
N LYS A 125 -11.74 17.57 -3.14
CA LYS A 125 -12.33 17.55 -4.48
C LYS A 125 -11.43 16.91 -5.52
N VAL A 126 -12.05 16.25 -6.48
CA VAL A 126 -11.38 15.80 -7.71
C VAL A 126 -10.99 17.01 -8.53
N ILE A 127 -9.71 17.08 -8.93
CA ILE A 127 -9.18 18.18 -9.75
C ILE A 127 -8.72 17.74 -11.13
N GLN A 128 -8.39 16.45 -11.32
CA GLN A 128 -8.05 15.86 -12.61
C GLN A 128 -8.52 14.39 -12.67
N THR A 129 -8.79 13.93 -13.89
CA THR A 129 -8.92 12.52 -14.22
C THR A 129 -8.04 12.25 -15.42
N LEU A 130 -7.13 11.29 -15.29
CA LEU A 130 -6.13 10.90 -16.29
C LEU A 130 -6.33 9.45 -16.65
N GLU A 131 -5.70 9.01 -17.73
CA GLU A 131 -5.69 7.63 -18.16
C GLU A 131 -4.29 7.03 -18.00
N ALA A 132 -4.22 5.82 -17.45
CA ALA A 132 -3.07 4.94 -17.43
C ALA A 132 -3.24 3.83 -18.49
N GLY A 133 -2.46 2.78 -18.42
CA GLY A 133 -2.73 1.54 -19.15
C GLY A 133 -3.93 0.78 -18.57
N ILE A 134 -4.40 -0.23 -19.30
CA ILE A 134 -5.60 -0.99 -18.94
C ILE A 134 -5.37 -1.79 -17.64
N GLY A 135 -6.32 -1.69 -16.73
CA GLY A 135 -6.25 -2.30 -15.42
C GLY A 135 -5.36 -1.50 -14.45
N ALA A 136 -5.48 -0.16 -14.43
CA ALA A 136 -4.72 0.71 -13.53
C ALA A 136 -4.90 0.27 -12.07
N ALA A 137 -3.87 -0.34 -11.47
CA ALA A 137 -3.92 -1.03 -10.18
C ALA A 137 -3.04 -0.34 -9.12
N GLY A 138 -1.91 -0.93 -8.76
CA GLY A 138 -1.02 -0.38 -7.74
C GLY A 138 -0.35 0.92 -8.16
N ILE A 139 -0.26 1.89 -7.26
CA ILE A 139 0.33 3.20 -7.52
C ILE A 139 1.33 3.58 -6.43
N SER A 140 2.41 4.27 -6.80
CA SER A 140 3.41 4.82 -5.90
C SER A 140 3.80 6.22 -6.33
N VAL A 141 4.01 7.12 -5.35
CA VAL A 141 4.58 8.46 -5.53
C VAL A 141 5.96 8.49 -4.88
N ASN A 142 6.93 9.14 -5.52
CA ASN A 142 8.26 9.29 -4.95
C ASN A 142 8.27 10.28 -3.77
N ARG A 143 9.30 10.21 -2.91
CA ARG A 143 9.42 11.09 -1.73
C ARG A 143 9.57 12.58 -2.05
N GLN A 144 9.93 12.93 -3.28
CA GLN A 144 9.96 14.30 -3.74
C GLN A 144 8.58 14.83 -4.12
N GLY A 145 7.57 13.94 -4.27
CA GLY A 145 6.24 14.32 -4.72
C GLY A 145 6.18 14.76 -6.19
N THR A 146 7.14 14.35 -7.01
CA THR A 146 7.32 14.83 -8.39
C THR A 146 7.05 13.75 -9.44
N LEU A 147 7.00 12.48 -9.06
CA LEU A 147 6.82 11.33 -9.93
C LEU A 147 5.82 10.35 -9.33
N ALA A 148 4.88 9.88 -10.16
CA ALA A 148 4.01 8.75 -9.83
C ALA A 148 4.15 7.64 -10.86
N LEU A 149 4.14 6.39 -10.39
CA LEU A 149 4.14 5.19 -11.22
C LEU A 149 2.87 4.40 -10.96
N VAL A 150 2.22 3.90 -12.02
CA VAL A 150 1.01 3.07 -11.95
C VAL A 150 1.26 1.75 -12.64
N SER A 151 1.11 0.64 -11.94
CA SER A 151 1.16 -0.70 -12.53
C SER A 151 -0.17 -1.03 -13.20
N ASN A 152 -0.13 -1.47 -14.46
CA ASN A 152 -1.30 -1.77 -15.27
C ASN A 152 -1.50 -3.29 -15.33
N LEU A 153 -2.47 -3.78 -14.57
CA LEU A 153 -2.72 -5.22 -14.31
C LEU A 153 -2.95 -6.02 -15.59
N VAL A 154 -3.69 -5.44 -16.55
CA VAL A 154 -4.06 -6.13 -17.79
C VAL A 154 -2.99 -5.99 -18.86
N ASP A 155 -2.42 -4.79 -19.01
CA ASP A 155 -1.40 -4.54 -20.04
C ASP A 155 -0.01 -5.09 -19.67
N GLY A 156 0.28 -5.31 -18.37
CA GLY A 156 1.61 -5.70 -17.90
C GLY A 156 2.67 -4.62 -18.14
N THR A 157 2.25 -3.36 -18.05
CA THR A 157 3.08 -2.16 -18.22
C THR A 157 3.06 -1.31 -16.95
N VAL A 158 3.91 -0.28 -16.91
CA VAL A 158 3.89 0.77 -15.89
C VAL A 158 3.71 2.12 -16.56
N SER A 159 2.63 2.82 -16.22
CA SER A 159 2.42 4.21 -16.64
C SER A 159 3.21 5.17 -15.75
N VAL A 160 3.82 6.18 -16.34
CA VAL A 160 4.65 7.19 -15.70
C VAL A 160 3.94 8.54 -15.74
N PHE A 161 3.85 9.20 -14.59
CA PHE A 161 3.27 10.53 -14.46
C PHE A 161 4.23 11.45 -13.73
N THR A 162 4.36 12.70 -14.19
CA THR A 162 5.05 13.77 -13.46
C THR A 162 4.05 14.58 -12.66
N ILE A 163 4.49 15.10 -11.51
CA ILE A 163 3.68 15.93 -10.62
C ILE A 163 4.39 17.27 -10.44
N GLN A 164 3.70 18.37 -10.74
CA GLN A 164 4.17 19.73 -10.52
C GLN A 164 3.09 20.57 -9.83
N GLY A 165 3.27 20.83 -8.53
CA GLY A 165 2.23 21.42 -7.69
C GLY A 165 0.98 20.53 -7.69
N LYS A 166 -0.16 21.06 -8.18
CA LYS A 166 -1.41 20.29 -8.28
C LYS A 166 -1.67 19.70 -9.67
N THR A 167 -0.73 19.82 -10.60
CA THR A 167 -0.88 19.30 -11.97
C THR A 167 -0.14 17.99 -12.12
N VAL A 168 -0.85 16.97 -12.58
CA VAL A 168 -0.31 15.64 -12.90
C VAL A 168 -0.36 15.47 -14.41
N THR A 169 0.75 15.01 -15.03
CA THR A 169 0.87 14.88 -16.48
C THR A 169 1.44 13.51 -16.83
N ALA A 170 0.84 12.84 -17.81
CA ALA A 170 1.37 11.59 -18.34
C ALA A 170 2.73 11.83 -19.01
N ALA A 171 3.73 11.02 -18.69
CA ALA A 171 5.11 11.15 -19.13
C ALA A 171 5.63 9.92 -19.93
N GLY A 172 4.86 8.85 -20.00
CA GLY A 172 5.22 7.66 -20.77
C GLY A 172 4.70 6.36 -20.19
N THR A 173 5.14 5.27 -20.78
CA THR A 173 4.80 3.89 -20.38
C THR A 173 6.03 3.01 -20.52
N VAL A 174 6.23 2.09 -19.55
CA VAL A 174 7.33 1.13 -19.54
C VAL A 174 6.74 -0.28 -19.65
N GLU A 175 7.22 -1.05 -20.63
CA GLU A 175 6.90 -2.47 -20.77
C GLU A 175 7.59 -3.29 -19.69
N VAL A 176 6.86 -4.15 -18.97
CA VAL A 176 7.40 -4.93 -17.83
C VAL A 176 7.00 -6.41 -17.93
N GLY A 177 6.99 -6.94 -19.16
CA GLY A 177 6.68 -8.34 -19.45
C GLY A 177 5.36 -8.56 -20.18
N GLY A 178 4.64 -7.48 -20.49
CA GLY A 178 3.43 -7.50 -21.30
C GLY A 178 2.23 -8.18 -20.64
N LYS A 179 1.17 -8.36 -21.40
CA LYS A 179 -0.14 -8.87 -20.92
C LYS A 179 -0.06 -10.20 -20.19
N ALA A 180 0.87 -11.08 -20.58
CA ALA A 180 1.04 -12.39 -19.94
C ALA A 180 1.59 -12.30 -18.51
N ALA A 181 2.30 -11.23 -18.17
CA ALA A 181 2.95 -11.06 -16.87
C ALA A 181 1.97 -10.65 -15.76
N GLY A 182 0.95 -9.87 -16.10
CA GLY A 182 0.02 -9.28 -15.12
C GLY A 182 0.75 -8.34 -14.16
N GLY A 183 0.35 -7.08 -14.09
CA GLY A 183 0.89 -6.13 -13.11
C GLY A 183 0.18 -6.27 -11.76
N GLY A 184 0.90 -6.04 -10.66
CA GLY A 184 0.31 -5.94 -9.32
C GLY A 184 0.59 -4.57 -8.70
N MET A 185 1.51 -4.54 -7.74
CA MET A 185 1.99 -3.29 -7.12
C MET A 185 3.24 -2.77 -7.82
N VAL A 186 3.39 -1.45 -7.84
CA VAL A 186 4.66 -0.76 -8.08
C VAL A 186 5.04 0.04 -6.82
N ALA A 187 6.29 -0.05 -6.39
CA ALA A 187 6.78 0.73 -5.25
C ALA A 187 8.14 1.36 -5.56
N ILE A 188 8.23 2.68 -5.42
CA ILE A 188 9.45 3.47 -5.62
C ILE A 188 10.29 3.39 -4.36
N THR A 189 11.61 3.18 -4.51
CA THR A 189 12.54 3.23 -3.38
C THR A 189 12.68 4.66 -2.83
N PRO A 190 13.01 4.83 -1.54
CA PRO A 190 13.09 6.16 -0.91
C PRO A 190 14.08 7.12 -1.55
N ASP A 191 15.13 6.61 -2.20
CA ASP A 191 16.10 7.43 -2.96
C ASP A 191 15.58 7.92 -4.33
N GLY A 192 14.40 7.42 -4.74
CA GLY A 192 13.75 7.78 -6.01
C GLY A 192 14.45 7.24 -7.25
N LYS A 193 15.43 6.35 -7.12
CA LYS A 193 16.25 5.86 -8.25
C LYS A 193 15.83 4.51 -8.79
N THR A 194 15.01 3.78 -8.05
CA THR A 194 14.58 2.43 -8.40
C THR A 194 13.10 2.26 -8.06
N ALA A 195 12.42 1.40 -8.79
CA ALA A 195 11.12 0.87 -8.37
C ALA A 195 11.08 -0.65 -8.54
N LEU A 196 10.28 -1.30 -7.73
CA LEU A 196 9.94 -2.71 -7.85
C LEU A 196 8.53 -2.85 -8.36
N VAL A 197 8.30 -3.82 -9.26
CA VAL A 197 6.98 -4.13 -9.81
C VAL A 197 6.68 -5.60 -9.61
N SER A 198 5.60 -5.94 -8.90
CA SER A 198 5.16 -7.33 -8.81
C SER A 198 4.42 -7.76 -10.08
N ARG A 199 4.70 -8.98 -10.53
CA ARG A 199 4.12 -9.61 -11.72
C ARG A 199 3.49 -10.93 -11.29
N SER A 200 2.17 -10.91 -11.10
CA SER A 200 1.46 -12.01 -10.44
C SER A 200 1.29 -13.26 -11.31
N ASN A 201 1.27 -13.12 -12.63
CA ASN A 201 0.99 -14.25 -13.52
C ASN A 201 2.24 -15.08 -13.88
N ASP A 202 3.42 -14.49 -13.83
CA ASP A 202 4.69 -15.17 -14.11
C ASP A 202 5.66 -15.24 -12.91
N ASN A 203 5.16 -14.92 -11.70
CA ASN A 203 5.84 -15.10 -10.43
C ASN A 203 7.14 -14.30 -10.30
N LYS A 204 7.18 -13.07 -10.80
CA LYS A 204 8.35 -12.23 -10.78
C LYS A 204 8.17 -10.91 -10.06
N ILE A 205 9.28 -10.34 -9.65
CA ILE A 205 9.42 -8.94 -9.24
C ILE A 205 10.42 -8.31 -10.20
N SER A 206 9.98 -7.35 -11.00
CA SER A 206 10.82 -6.60 -11.93
C SER A 206 11.40 -5.36 -11.26
N VAL A 207 12.61 -4.99 -11.71
CA VAL A 207 13.32 -3.79 -11.27
C VAL A 207 13.25 -2.73 -12.37
N LEU A 208 12.82 -1.52 -12.00
CA LEU A 208 12.88 -0.33 -12.85
C LEU A 208 14.01 0.58 -12.37
N SER A 209 14.71 1.21 -13.31
CA SER A 209 15.63 2.33 -13.05
C SER A 209 14.90 3.66 -13.29
N ILE A 210 15.17 4.65 -12.46
CA ILE A 210 14.53 5.98 -12.49
C ILE A 210 15.62 7.04 -12.53
N ASP A 211 15.54 7.92 -13.54
CA ASP A 211 16.34 9.14 -13.66
C ASP A 211 15.40 10.31 -14.00
N GLY A 212 14.95 11.04 -12.97
CA GLY A 212 13.91 12.05 -13.09
C GLY A 212 12.59 11.44 -13.59
N ALA A 213 12.10 11.89 -14.73
CA ALA A 213 10.91 11.35 -15.39
C ALA A 213 11.22 10.18 -16.34
N LYS A 214 12.49 9.89 -16.60
CA LYS A 214 12.90 8.74 -17.40
C LYS A 214 12.87 7.48 -16.54
N VAL A 215 11.97 6.56 -16.89
CA VAL A 215 11.80 5.28 -16.19
C VAL A 215 11.99 4.17 -17.20
N GLU A 216 12.84 3.20 -16.87
CA GLU A 216 13.19 2.11 -17.77
C GLU A 216 13.19 0.77 -17.04
N TYR A 217 12.79 -0.30 -17.73
CA TYR A 217 12.96 -1.66 -17.23
C TYR A 217 14.45 -2.01 -17.22
N ALA A 218 14.97 -2.35 -16.05
CA ALA A 218 16.38 -2.65 -15.86
C ALA A 218 16.81 -4.03 -16.42
N ASN A 219 15.91 -4.72 -17.13
CA ASN A 219 16.10 -6.10 -17.62
C ASN A 219 16.50 -7.05 -16.50
N ARG A 220 15.90 -6.84 -15.32
CA ARG A 220 16.22 -7.60 -14.15
C ARG A 220 14.95 -8.00 -13.42
N ASP A 221 14.84 -9.30 -13.20
CA ASP A 221 13.76 -9.93 -12.43
C ASP A 221 14.33 -10.74 -11.26
N MET A 222 13.50 -10.92 -10.24
CA MET A 222 13.71 -11.88 -9.16
C MET A 222 12.39 -12.62 -8.89
N THR A 223 12.47 -13.78 -8.26
CA THR A 223 11.30 -14.54 -7.81
C THR A 223 11.14 -14.39 -6.29
N ALA A 224 9.91 -14.27 -5.82
CA ALA A 224 9.59 -14.04 -4.42
C ALA A 224 8.32 -14.82 -4.00
N GLY A 225 8.21 -16.07 -4.42
CA GLY A 225 7.03 -16.92 -4.19
C GLY A 225 6.08 -16.95 -5.39
N VAL A 226 4.94 -17.61 -5.21
CA VAL A 226 3.92 -17.81 -6.25
C VAL A 226 2.87 -16.70 -6.17
N ARG A 227 2.56 -16.07 -7.31
CA ARG A 227 1.62 -14.96 -7.44
C ARG A 227 1.95 -13.77 -6.50
N PRO A 228 3.13 -13.15 -6.60
CA PRO A 228 3.44 -11.95 -5.85
C PRO A 228 2.49 -10.82 -6.30
N ILE A 229 1.82 -10.15 -5.36
CA ILE A 229 0.86 -9.10 -5.69
C ILE A 229 1.12 -7.81 -4.93
N VAL A 230 1.23 -7.88 -3.61
CA VAL A 230 1.43 -6.71 -2.75
C VAL A 230 2.90 -6.60 -2.38
N LEU A 231 3.49 -5.43 -2.56
CA LEU A 231 4.83 -5.15 -2.08
C LEU A 231 4.91 -3.75 -1.48
N ASP A 232 5.77 -3.60 -0.50
CA ASP A 232 6.08 -2.32 0.11
C ASP A 232 7.59 -2.19 0.34
N VAL A 233 8.11 -0.96 0.32
CA VAL A 233 9.53 -0.67 0.52
C VAL A 233 9.71 0.02 1.86
N ALA A 234 10.71 -0.43 2.62
CA ALA A 234 11.03 0.15 3.92
C ALA A 234 11.44 1.62 3.81
N SER A 235 11.01 2.45 4.75
CA SER A 235 11.30 3.89 4.77
C SER A 235 12.80 4.19 4.81
N ASN A 236 13.61 3.29 5.37
CA ASN A 236 15.07 3.38 5.38
C ASN A 236 15.75 2.94 4.08
N GLY A 237 14.98 2.43 3.08
CA GLY A 237 15.49 1.97 1.79
C GLY A 237 16.32 0.68 1.83
N ALA A 238 16.45 0.02 3.00
CA ALA A 238 17.32 -1.15 3.14
C ALA A 238 16.69 -2.42 2.55
N PHE A 239 15.36 -2.54 2.56
CA PHE A 239 14.67 -3.74 2.13
C PHE A 239 13.26 -3.44 1.58
N ALA A 240 12.70 -4.41 0.89
CA ALA A 240 11.28 -4.48 0.54
C ALA A 240 10.69 -5.80 1.06
N VAL A 241 9.38 -5.83 1.23
CA VAL A 241 8.62 -7.04 1.56
C VAL A 241 7.53 -7.24 0.52
N VAL A 242 7.39 -8.47 0.04
CA VAL A 242 6.37 -8.85 -0.94
C VAL A 242 5.50 -9.97 -0.37
N ALA A 243 4.19 -9.84 -0.54
CA ALA A 243 3.22 -10.90 -0.25
C ALA A 243 2.86 -11.64 -1.54
N SER A 244 2.88 -12.97 -1.45
CA SER A 244 2.57 -13.90 -2.53
C SER A 244 1.33 -14.71 -2.17
N LEU A 245 0.35 -14.76 -3.08
CA LEU A 245 -0.97 -15.34 -2.83
C LEU A 245 -1.03 -16.85 -3.06
N ALA A 246 0.06 -17.49 -3.43
CA ALA A 246 0.12 -18.92 -3.77
C ALA A 246 -1.06 -19.38 -4.65
N GLY A 247 -1.64 -20.52 -4.39
CA GLY A 247 -2.83 -21.01 -5.08
C GLY A 247 -4.14 -20.30 -4.71
N GLY A 248 -4.18 -19.60 -3.59
CA GLY A 248 -5.30 -18.78 -3.09
C GLY A 248 -6.64 -19.51 -2.92
N ALA A 249 -7.10 -20.21 -3.95
CA ALA A 249 -8.38 -20.91 -3.96
C ALA A 249 -8.30 -22.36 -3.40
N THR A 250 -7.12 -22.94 -3.27
CA THR A 250 -6.89 -24.35 -2.97
C THR A 250 -6.57 -24.65 -1.50
N GLY A 251 -6.49 -23.60 -0.66
CA GLY A 251 -6.11 -23.73 0.74
C GLY A 251 -4.61 -23.76 0.98
N ASP A 252 -3.79 -23.53 -0.06
CA ASP A 252 -2.35 -23.38 0.07
C ASP A 252 -2.00 -22.21 1.00
N SER A 253 -0.94 -22.38 1.78
CA SER A 253 -0.46 -21.28 2.61
C SER A 253 0.31 -20.27 1.77
N ASP A 254 0.01 -19.01 2.00
CA ASP A 254 0.68 -17.89 1.37
C ASP A 254 1.97 -17.55 2.11
N SER A 255 2.82 -16.78 1.44
CA SER A 255 4.13 -16.40 1.98
C SER A 255 4.38 -14.91 1.85
N ILE A 256 5.30 -14.42 2.67
CA ILE A 256 5.96 -13.14 2.46
C ILE A 256 7.45 -13.34 2.32
N SER A 257 8.08 -12.55 1.44
CA SER A 257 9.51 -12.61 1.17
C SER A 257 10.16 -11.27 1.43
N LEU A 258 11.37 -11.30 2.00
CA LEU A 258 12.23 -10.16 2.27
C LEU A 258 13.22 -9.98 1.13
N ILE A 259 13.24 -8.80 0.53
CA ILE A 259 14.16 -8.42 -0.54
C ILE A 259 15.21 -7.47 0.05
N ASP A 260 16.48 -7.85 0.03
CA ASP A 260 17.61 -7.00 0.39
C ASP A 260 17.89 -6.03 -0.77
N LEU A 261 17.59 -4.76 -0.59
CA LEU A 261 17.81 -3.70 -1.57
C LEU A 261 19.25 -3.16 -1.54
N ALA A 262 19.98 -3.35 -0.44
CA ALA A 262 21.38 -2.98 -0.34
C ALA A 262 22.30 -3.96 -1.10
N ALA A 263 21.84 -5.19 -1.35
CA ALA A 263 22.56 -6.13 -2.17
C ALA A 263 22.65 -5.64 -3.63
N LYS A 264 23.78 -5.89 -4.27
CA LYS A 264 24.02 -5.53 -5.67
C LYS A 264 24.30 -6.81 -6.46
N PRO A 265 23.33 -7.30 -7.15
CA PRO A 265 21.96 -6.81 -7.35
C PRO A 265 21.00 -7.09 -6.19
N PRO A 266 19.84 -6.40 -6.08
CA PRO A 266 18.78 -6.72 -5.12
C PRO A 266 18.35 -8.18 -5.23
N ARG A 267 18.06 -8.83 -4.10
CA ARG A 267 17.70 -10.26 -4.07
C ARG A 267 16.84 -10.62 -2.87
N VAL A 268 16.04 -11.65 -3.02
CA VAL A 268 15.32 -12.27 -1.91
C VAL A 268 16.32 -12.95 -0.97
N VAL A 269 16.19 -12.69 0.33
CA VAL A 269 17.11 -13.20 1.36
C VAL A 269 16.42 -14.05 2.41
N ASP A 270 15.10 -13.92 2.56
CA ASP A 270 14.30 -14.74 3.47
C ASP A 270 12.85 -14.84 2.98
N THR A 271 12.19 -15.93 3.34
CA THR A 271 10.76 -16.16 3.05
C THR A 271 10.13 -16.94 4.19
N ILE A 272 9.02 -16.45 4.71
CA ILE A 272 8.20 -17.17 5.68
C ILE A 272 6.81 -17.47 5.11
N GLY A 273 6.32 -18.67 5.36
CA GLY A 273 4.99 -19.13 4.99
C GLY A 273 4.06 -19.23 6.19
N VAL A 274 2.92 -19.90 5.98
CA VAL A 274 1.96 -20.28 7.05
C VAL A 274 1.37 -19.07 7.76
N LEU A 275 1.12 -17.99 7.02
CA LEU A 275 0.39 -16.83 7.55
C LEU A 275 -1.12 -17.08 7.56
N GLY A 276 -1.60 -17.96 6.72
CA GLY A 276 -3.00 -18.25 6.41
C GLY A 276 -3.25 -18.10 4.91
N ALA A 277 -4.47 -18.32 4.45
CA ALA A 277 -4.81 -18.18 3.03
C ALA A 277 -5.07 -16.72 2.65
N THR A 278 -4.48 -16.30 1.54
CA THR A 278 -4.64 -14.97 0.92
C THR A 278 -4.08 -13.82 1.78
N ALA A 279 -2.75 -13.65 1.74
CA ALA A 279 -2.06 -12.48 2.30
C ALA A 279 -2.28 -11.28 1.38
N GLU A 280 -3.46 -10.65 1.47
CA GLU A 280 -3.96 -9.64 0.52
C GLU A 280 -3.34 -8.27 0.71
N GLY A 281 -2.99 -7.90 1.94
CA GLY A 281 -2.43 -6.58 2.23
C GLY A 281 -1.16 -6.66 3.08
N LEU A 282 -0.26 -5.71 2.89
CA LEU A 282 0.86 -5.50 3.80
C LEU A 282 1.24 -4.03 3.90
N LYS A 283 1.80 -3.66 5.06
CA LYS A 283 2.42 -2.35 5.28
C LYS A 283 3.60 -2.48 6.22
N ILE A 284 4.73 -1.91 5.84
CA ILE A 284 5.91 -1.79 6.71
C ILE A 284 5.70 -0.61 7.65
N SER A 285 6.07 -0.77 8.94
CA SER A 285 5.99 0.32 9.92
C SER A 285 6.92 1.48 9.58
N PRO A 286 6.62 2.72 10.01
CA PRO A 286 7.45 3.89 9.72
C PRO A 286 8.90 3.75 10.17
N ASP A 287 9.17 3.01 11.25
CA ASP A 287 10.51 2.71 11.76
C ASP A 287 11.20 1.52 11.08
N SER A 288 10.54 0.90 10.10
CA SER A 288 11.03 -0.26 9.34
C SER A 288 11.31 -1.51 10.19
N SER A 289 10.72 -1.62 11.39
CA SER A 289 10.99 -2.73 12.30
C SER A 289 10.02 -3.90 12.17
N ILE A 290 8.79 -3.62 11.75
CA ILE A 290 7.72 -4.63 11.61
C ILE A 290 6.94 -4.44 10.32
N VAL A 291 6.23 -5.51 9.94
CA VAL A 291 5.28 -5.54 8.82
C VAL A 291 3.93 -5.99 9.36
N ALA A 292 2.90 -5.21 9.10
CA ALA A 292 1.51 -5.60 9.29
C ALA A 292 1.03 -6.31 8.02
N VAL A 293 0.63 -7.56 8.13
CA VAL A 293 0.14 -8.39 7.01
C VAL A 293 -1.33 -8.69 7.22
N VAL A 294 -2.16 -8.31 6.26
CA VAL A 294 -3.60 -8.55 6.24
C VAL A 294 -3.87 -9.85 5.51
N VAL A 295 -4.45 -10.82 6.19
CA VAL A 295 -4.71 -12.16 5.66
C VAL A 295 -6.20 -12.45 5.69
N HIS A 296 -6.78 -12.80 4.54
CA HIS A 296 -8.21 -13.17 4.47
C HIS A 296 -8.52 -14.40 5.33
N ASN A 297 -7.61 -15.34 5.41
CA ASN A 297 -7.71 -16.58 6.21
C ASN A 297 -9.01 -17.36 5.93
N GLY A 298 -9.60 -17.20 4.75
CA GLY A 298 -10.86 -17.83 4.36
C GLY A 298 -12.13 -17.07 4.74
N SER A 299 -12.03 -15.90 5.39
CA SER A 299 -13.20 -15.07 5.75
C SER A 299 -13.99 -14.51 4.55
N ASN A 300 -13.40 -14.59 3.37
CA ASN A 300 -14.01 -14.21 2.09
C ASN A 300 -14.60 -15.40 1.31
N ARG A 301 -14.62 -16.60 1.87
CA ARG A 301 -15.10 -17.83 1.23
C ARG A 301 -16.54 -18.15 1.60
N ALA A 302 -17.15 -19.09 0.88
CA ALA A 302 -18.46 -19.64 1.22
C ALA A 302 -18.39 -20.39 2.56
N LYS A 303 -19.45 -20.30 3.36
CA LYS A 303 -19.50 -20.90 4.70
C LYS A 303 -19.38 -22.42 4.72
N ASP A 304 -19.74 -23.09 3.63
CA ASP A 304 -19.61 -24.53 3.43
C ASP A 304 -18.25 -24.95 2.86
N SER A 305 -17.37 -23.99 2.56
CA SER A 305 -16.01 -24.29 2.13
C SER A 305 -15.20 -24.91 3.29
N PRO A 306 -14.42 -25.99 3.05
CA PRO A 306 -13.55 -26.56 4.07
C PRO A 306 -12.45 -25.61 4.53
N PHE A 307 -12.23 -24.51 3.82
CA PHE A 307 -11.23 -23.48 4.14
C PHE A 307 -11.86 -22.20 4.70
N TYR A 308 -13.17 -22.21 5.01
CA TYR A 308 -13.84 -21.07 5.62
C TYR A 308 -13.38 -20.86 7.07
N ASN A 309 -13.17 -19.62 7.42
CA ASN A 309 -12.98 -19.16 8.80
C ASN A 309 -13.82 -17.88 9.01
N ASP A 310 -14.36 -17.74 10.21
CA ASP A 310 -15.25 -16.62 10.58
C ASP A 310 -14.49 -15.33 10.92
N ALA A 311 -13.20 -15.26 10.58
CA ALA A 311 -12.38 -14.08 10.75
C ALA A 311 -11.13 -14.14 9.84
N GLY A 312 -10.75 -12.99 9.31
CA GLY A 312 -9.41 -12.76 8.78
C GLY A 312 -8.38 -12.66 9.91
N LYS A 313 -7.12 -12.41 9.56
CA LYS A 313 -6.03 -12.21 10.51
C LYS A 313 -5.21 -10.97 10.16
N LEU A 314 -4.88 -10.18 11.17
CA LEU A 314 -3.76 -9.25 11.12
C LEU A 314 -2.55 -9.94 11.74
N VAL A 315 -1.50 -10.15 10.95
CA VAL A 315 -0.26 -10.79 11.41
C VAL A 315 0.84 -9.73 11.48
N ILE A 316 1.56 -9.69 12.60
CA ILE A 316 2.74 -8.83 12.74
C ILE A 316 3.98 -9.69 12.54
N VAL A 317 4.80 -9.27 11.59
CA VAL A 317 6.09 -9.87 11.27
C VAL A 317 7.21 -8.88 11.60
N ARG A 318 8.19 -9.32 12.36
CA ARG A 318 9.38 -8.53 12.68
C ARG A 318 10.46 -8.75 11.64
N VAL A 319 11.12 -7.66 11.27
CA VAL A 319 12.31 -7.69 10.42
C VAL A 319 13.55 -7.50 11.32
N THR A 320 14.46 -8.46 11.31
CA THR A 320 15.72 -8.38 12.06
C THR A 320 16.87 -8.75 11.15
N GLY A 321 17.69 -7.75 10.80
CA GLY A 321 18.74 -7.95 9.80
C GLY A 321 18.15 -8.40 8.46
N LYS A 322 18.45 -9.64 8.05
CA LYS A 322 17.96 -10.23 6.80
C LYS A 322 16.94 -11.36 7.04
N SER A 323 16.25 -11.33 8.16
CA SER A 323 15.30 -12.38 8.55
C SER A 323 13.96 -11.83 8.97
N LEU A 324 12.91 -12.61 8.68
CA LEU A 324 11.52 -12.39 9.05
C LEU A 324 11.12 -13.32 10.20
N SER A 325 10.36 -12.83 11.15
CA SER A 325 9.79 -13.66 12.21
C SER A 325 8.39 -13.19 12.59
N ARG A 326 7.42 -14.10 12.64
CA ARG A 326 6.08 -13.80 13.15
C ARG A 326 6.13 -13.55 14.65
N VAL A 327 5.59 -12.41 15.08
CA VAL A 327 5.66 -11.98 16.49
C VAL A 327 4.31 -11.66 17.12
N GLY A 328 3.22 -11.68 16.34
CA GLY A 328 1.87 -11.47 16.86
C GLY A 328 0.81 -11.67 15.81
N GLU A 329 -0.43 -11.92 16.25
CA GLU A 329 -1.60 -11.93 15.40
C GLU A 329 -2.85 -11.54 16.18
N ALA A 330 -3.88 -11.08 15.47
CA ALA A 330 -5.22 -10.82 15.99
C ALA A 330 -6.27 -11.10 14.91
N PRO A 331 -7.50 -11.49 15.28
CA PRO A 331 -8.59 -11.61 14.33
C PRO A 331 -8.98 -10.22 13.78
N ILE A 332 -9.38 -10.18 12.51
CA ILE A 332 -9.95 -9.01 11.82
C ILE A 332 -11.28 -9.40 11.18
N GLY A 333 -11.94 -8.43 10.51
CA GLY A 333 -13.22 -8.65 9.85
C GLY A 333 -13.12 -9.55 8.60
N HIS A 334 -14.15 -9.46 7.76
CA HIS A 334 -14.30 -10.30 6.58
C HIS A 334 -13.82 -9.58 5.32
N TRP A 335 -13.17 -10.37 4.44
CA TRP A 335 -12.64 -9.87 3.16
C TRP A 335 -11.80 -8.61 3.36
N SER A 336 -10.92 -8.65 4.36
CA SER A 336 -10.10 -7.50 4.74
C SER A 336 -9.04 -7.20 3.67
N GLN A 337 -8.74 -5.92 3.44
CA GLN A 337 -7.87 -5.45 2.37
C GLN A 337 -6.58 -4.84 2.92
N GLY A 338 -6.44 -3.53 2.87
CA GLY A 338 -5.23 -2.83 3.24
C GLY A 338 -5.09 -2.54 4.73
N ALA A 339 -3.88 -2.20 5.11
CA ALA A 339 -3.56 -1.66 6.43
C ALA A 339 -2.70 -0.40 6.32
N VAL A 340 -2.76 0.46 7.33
CA VAL A 340 -1.92 1.64 7.47
C VAL A 340 -1.48 1.82 8.91
N PHE A 341 -0.25 2.30 9.11
CA PHE A 341 0.22 2.75 10.42
C PHE A 341 -0.03 4.25 10.59
N ALA A 342 -0.45 4.67 11.79
CA ALA A 342 -0.33 6.05 12.19
C ALA A 342 1.16 6.42 12.41
N ALA A 343 1.44 7.71 12.53
CA ALA A 343 2.80 8.25 12.71
C ALA A 343 3.56 7.67 13.92
N ASP A 344 2.81 7.23 14.94
CA ASP A 344 3.39 6.62 16.15
C ASP A 344 3.97 5.21 15.93
N GLY A 345 3.81 4.64 14.72
CA GLY A 345 4.26 3.29 14.37
C GLY A 345 3.62 2.17 15.18
N LYS A 346 2.60 2.47 15.97
CA LYS A 346 1.95 1.55 16.91
C LYS A 346 0.45 1.39 16.67
N THR A 347 -0.21 2.44 16.21
CA THR A 347 -1.63 2.40 15.85
C THR A 347 -1.76 1.90 14.41
N ILE A 348 -2.57 0.86 14.20
CA ILE A 348 -2.75 0.19 12.91
C ILE A 348 -4.24 0.20 12.59
N LEU A 349 -4.61 0.66 11.40
CA LEU A 349 -5.95 0.56 10.86
C LEU A 349 -5.97 -0.55 9.80
N VAL A 350 -6.98 -1.42 9.87
CA VAL A 350 -7.20 -2.51 8.90
C VAL A 350 -8.60 -2.39 8.31
N GLY A 351 -8.70 -2.31 6.98
CA GLY A 351 -9.96 -2.18 6.26
C GLY A 351 -10.68 -3.51 6.09
N ASN A 352 -11.98 -3.57 6.39
CA ASN A 352 -12.83 -4.75 6.28
C ASN A 352 -13.98 -4.47 5.31
N MET A 353 -13.96 -5.11 4.13
CA MET A 353 -14.89 -4.83 3.03
C MET A 353 -16.35 -5.09 3.43
N VAL A 354 -16.61 -6.20 4.14
CA VAL A 354 -17.97 -6.61 4.50
C VAL A 354 -18.56 -5.71 5.59
N GLU A 355 -17.77 -5.36 6.58
CA GLU A 355 -18.17 -4.49 7.71
C GLU A 355 -18.23 -3.01 7.31
N LYS A 356 -17.62 -2.64 6.19
CA LYS A 356 -17.50 -1.25 5.71
C LYS A 356 -16.87 -0.34 6.76
N ASP A 357 -15.78 -0.82 7.35
CA ASP A 357 -15.07 -0.07 8.39
C ASP A 357 -13.58 -0.42 8.46
N TYR A 358 -12.87 0.38 9.25
CA TYR A 358 -11.52 0.09 9.71
C TYR A 358 -11.55 -0.31 11.17
N TRP A 359 -10.92 -1.44 11.50
CA TRP A 359 -10.64 -1.83 12.88
C TRP A 359 -9.31 -1.24 13.30
N VAL A 360 -9.28 -0.71 14.53
CA VAL A 360 -8.09 -0.04 15.07
C VAL A 360 -7.38 -0.95 16.05
N PHE A 361 -6.13 -1.25 15.76
CA PHE A 361 -5.25 -2.07 16.59
C PHE A 361 -4.15 -1.23 17.22
N ARG A 362 -3.60 -1.73 18.33
CA ARG A 362 -2.44 -1.19 19.00
C ARG A 362 -1.34 -2.23 19.12
N TRP A 363 -0.18 -1.95 18.55
CA TRP A 363 1.04 -2.73 18.73
C TRP A 363 1.87 -2.16 19.86
N THR A 364 2.23 -2.97 20.88
CA THR A 364 3.00 -2.53 22.06
C THR A 364 4.49 -2.87 21.97
N GLY A 365 4.92 -3.48 20.85
CA GLY A 365 6.26 -4.07 20.72
C GLY A 365 6.32 -5.56 21.05
N ALA A 366 5.36 -6.06 21.85
CA ALA A 366 5.23 -7.46 22.22
C ALA A 366 3.82 -8.03 22.00
N LEU A 367 2.78 -7.20 22.11
CA LEU A 367 1.39 -7.61 22.02
C LEU A 367 0.63 -6.78 20.98
N LEU A 368 -0.14 -7.44 20.13
CA LEU A 368 -1.12 -6.84 19.23
C LEU A 368 -2.50 -6.89 19.90
N LYS A 369 -3.12 -5.72 20.09
CA LYS A 369 -4.42 -5.61 20.75
C LYS A 369 -5.43 -4.90 19.86
N ASP A 370 -6.60 -5.51 19.67
CA ASP A 370 -7.78 -4.80 19.15
C ASP A 370 -8.25 -3.79 20.20
N THR A 371 -8.36 -2.54 19.80
CA THR A 371 -8.80 -1.46 20.72
C THR A 371 -10.31 -1.43 20.89
N GLY A 372 -11.06 -2.17 20.09
CA GLY A 372 -12.52 -2.09 20.01
C GLY A 372 -13.03 -0.90 19.19
N GLN A 373 -12.15 0.00 18.77
CA GLN A 373 -12.51 1.18 17.97
C GLN A 373 -12.74 0.81 16.51
N ARG A 374 -13.76 1.41 15.88
CA ARG A 374 -14.17 1.17 14.49
C ARG A 374 -14.41 2.50 13.79
N VAL A 375 -13.79 2.66 12.62
CA VAL A 375 -13.95 3.86 11.78
C VAL A 375 -14.79 3.50 10.57
N LYS A 376 -16.04 3.91 10.53
CA LYS A 376 -16.99 3.63 9.44
C LYS A 376 -16.66 4.47 8.21
N VAL A 377 -16.86 3.88 7.02
CA VAL A 377 -16.71 4.52 5.69
C VAL A 377 -17.90 4.18 4.79
N ASN A 378 -18.07 4.95 3.72
CA ASN A 378 -19.20 4.78 2.78
C ASN A 378 -18.82 3.84 1.62
N GLY A 379 -18.82 2.55 1.86
CA GLY A 379 -18.46 1.50 0.92
C GLY A 379 -17.49 0.51 1.54
N GLY A 380 -17.14 -0.55 0.80
CA GLY A 380 -16.14 -1.49 1.24
C GLY A 380 -14.72 -0.89 1.09
N PRO A 381 -13.94 -0.75 2.18
CA PRO A 381 -12.58 -0.18 2.11
C PRO A 381 -11.65 -1.12 1.31
N ALA A 382 -11.50 -0.82 0.02
CA ALA A 382 -10.72 -1.59 -0.94
C ALA A 382 -9.22 -1.28 -0.89
N ALA A 383 -8.85 -0.07 -0.47
CA ALA A 383 -7.46 0.37 -0.36
C ALA A 383 -7.31 1.44 0.72
N ILE A 384 -6.12 1.52 1.32
CA ILE A 384 -5.75 2.59 2.23
C ILE A 384 -4.27 2.90 2.13
N ARG A 385 -3.93 4.19 2.09
CA ARG A 385 -2.54 4.67 2.14
C ARG A 385 -2.44 5.96 2.93
N ALA A 386 -1.28 6.17 3.54
CA ALA A 386 -0.83 7.45 4.06
C ALA A 386 0.39 7.93 3.27
N ALA A 387 0.81 9.16 3.45
CA ALA A 387 1.99 9.70 2.78
C ALA A 387 3.26 8.95 3.20
N GLU A 388 4.13 8.66 2.24
CA GLU A 388 5.49 8.14 2.49
C GLU A 388 6.43 9.33 2.70
N LYS A 389 6.81 9.59 3.95
CA LYS A 389 7.65 10.75 4.36
C LYS A 389 9.09 10.36 4.64
#